data_f3bfa3bc6d96cf37de14c451bb200944
#
_entry.id   f3bfa3bc6d96cf37de14c451bb200944
#
_cell.length_a   1.000
_cell.length_b   1.000
_cell.length_c   1.000
_cell.angle_alpha   90.00
_cell.angle_beta   90.00
_cell.angle_gamma   90.00
#
_symmetry.space_group_name_H-M   'P 1'
#
loop_
_entity.id
_entity.type
_entity.pdbx_description
1 polymer ?
#
loop_
_entity_poly.entity_id
_entity_poly.type
_entity_poly.pdbx_seq_one_letter_code
_entity_poly.pdbx_strand_id
1 'polypeptide(L)'
;MTISSSAAAVSADPASVAVTSIHAMASGDRAVFGPLYHPQATDGENRVQPPSSRVQGPDGFWSTAQWLRAAFEGLRYDIHHVIADGDLVAVNATMNGRHTAPWAVYDEAGRVDTVFPPTNKAFAMTQSHWFRMDGGQIIEHWANRDDIGAARQLGWVPPTPAFLLRMSLAKRRARRS
;
A
#
# COMPACT_ATOMS: atom_id res chain seq x y z
N MET A 1 -45.99 -4.49 26.18
CA MET A 1 -44.74 -3.86 26.60
C MET A 1 -43.64 -4.57 25.82
N THR A 2 -43.31 -4.03 24.63
CA THR A 2 -42.38 -4.68 23.67
C THR A 2 -41.01 -4.08 23.91
N ILE A 3 -40.08 -4.87 24.40
CA ILE A 3 -38.69 -4.46 24.61
C ILE A 3 -37.99 -4.57 23.25
N SER A 4 -37.76 -3.43 22.62
CA SER A 4 -36.92 -3.35 21.42
C SER A 4 -35.46 -3.51 21.86
N SER A 5 -34.90 -4.70 21.64
CA SER A 5 -33.46 -4.94 21.78
C SER A 5 -32.75 -4.32 20.61
N SER A 6 -32.25 -3.10 20.77
CA SER A 6 -31.27 -2.51 19.86
C SER A 6 -29.96 -3.29 20.06
N ALA A 7 -29.68 -4.22 19.15
CA ALA A 7 -28.35 -4.78 19.03
C ALA A 7 -27.42 -3.65 18.57
N ALA A 8 -26.69 -3.06 19.51
CA ALA A 8 -25.55 -2.19 19.18
C ALA A 8 -24.58 -3.03 18.33
N ALA A 9 -24.43 -2.67 17.06
CA ALA A 9 -23.38 -3.22 16.24
C ALA A 9 -22.06 -2.96 16.97
N VAL A 10 -21.35 -4.01 17.35
CA VAL A 10 -20.00 -3.91 17.91
C VAL A 10 -19.16 -3.28 16.81
N SER A 11 -18.93 -1.98 16.89
CA SER A 11 -18.01 -1.30 16.01
C SER A 11 -16.65 -1.98 16.15
N ALA A 12 -16.11 -2.49 15.06
CA ALA A 12 -14.77 -3.06 15.07
C ALA A 12 -13.79 -2.01 15.62
N ASP A 13 -12.89 -2.43 16.50
CA ASP A 13 -11.87 -1.55 17.08
C ASP A 13 -11.04 -0.89 15.97
N PRO A 14 -10.98 0.45 15.89
CA PRO A 14 -10.25 1.18 14.85
C PRO A 14 -8.80 0.73 14.68
N ALA A 15 -8.09 0.46 15.77
CA ALA A 15 -6.72 -0.03 15.74
C ALA A 15 -6.62 -1.40 15.06
N SER A 16 -7.54 -2.31 15.37
CA SER A 16 -7.60 -3.64 14.76
C SER A 16 -7.91 -3.57 13.27
N VAL A 17 -8.81 -2.68 12.83
CA VAL A 17 -9.12 -2.45 11.41
C VAL A 17 -7.89 -1.95 10.67
N ALA A 18 -7.20 -0.94 11.21
CA ALA A 18 -5.98 -0.38 10.61
C ALA A 18 -4.86 -1.42 10.47
N VAL A 19 -4.58 -2.20 11.51
CA VAL A 19 -3.58 -3.28 11.48
C VAL A 19 -3.96 -4.36 10.47
N THR A 20 -5.22 -4.78 10.46
CA THR A 20 -5.72 -5.77 9.50
C THR A 20 -5.57 -5.28 8.06
N SER A 21 -5.82 -3.99 7.80
CA SER A 21 -5.66 -3.41 6.46
C SER A 21 -4.21 -3.46 5.97
N ILE A 22 -3.24 -3.17 6.84
CA ILE A 22 -1.81 -3.26 6.51
C ILE A 22 -1.42 -4.71 6.17
N HIS A 23 -1.83 -5.68 6.97
CA HIS A 23 -1.57 -7.09 6.68
C HIS A 23 -2.27 -7.56 5.40
N ALA A 24 -3.49 -7.08 5.14
CA ALA A 24 -4.21 -7.37 3.90
C ALA A 24 -3.47 -6.90 2.66
N MET A 25 -2.70 -5.79 2.72
CA MET A 25 -1.86 -5.34 1.60
C MET A 25 -0.81 -6.38 1.20
N ALA A 26 -0.27 -7.13 2.15
CA ALA A 26 0.73 -8.17 1.91
C ALA A 26 0.13 -9.50 1.41
N SER A 27 -0.99 -9.95 1.96
CA SER A 27 -1.47 -11.32 1.77
C SER A 27 -3.00 -11.49 1.75
N GLY A 28 -3.79 -10.42 1.95
CA GLY A 28 -5.25 -10.52 2.00
C GLY A 28 -5.88 -10.87 0.65
N ASP A 29 -6.99 -11.59 0.70
CA ASP A 29 -7.83 -11.81 -0.47
C ASP A 29 -8.66 -10.57 -0.79
N ARG A 30 -9.19 -10.47 -2.02
CA ARG A 30 -10.05 -9.35 -2.44
C ARG A 30 -11.25 -9.13 -1.49
N ALA A 31 -11.82 -10.21 -0.99
CA ALA A 31 -13.00 -10.17 -0.10
C ALA A 31 -12.71 -9.47 1.25
N VAL A 32 -11.46 -9.43 1.69
CA VAL A 32 -11.07 -8.77 2.96
C VAL A 32 -11.16 -7.26 2.85
N PHE A 33 -10.98 -6.68 1.67
CA PHE A 33 -10.90 -5.22 1.49
C PHE A 33 -12.26 -4.53 1.65
N GLY A 34 -13.36 -5.16 1.21
CA GLY A 34 -14.71 -4.57 1.34
C GLY A 34 -15.08 -4.17 2.76
N PRO A 35 -14.94 -5.06 3.76
CA PRO A 35 -15.22 -4.73 5.16
C PRO A 35 -14.28 -3.68 5.77
N LEU A 36 -13.03 -3.57 5.29
CA LEU A 36 -12.03 -2.68 5.86
C LEU A 36 -12.18 -1.23 5.39
N TYR A 37 -12.57 -1.03 4.13
CA TYR A 37 -12.55 0.29 3.50
C TYR A 37 -13.94 0.78 3.15
N HIS A 38 -14.22 2.03 3.50
CA HIS A 38 -15.44 2.72 3.10
C HIS A 38 -15.53 2.81 1.57
N PRO A 39 -16.72 2.74 0.93
CA PRO A 39 -16.86 2.85 -0.53
C PRO A 39 -16.25 4.13 -1.14
N GLN A 40 -16.13 5.20 -0.36
CA GLN A 40 -15.52 6.47 -0.76
C GLN A 40 -14.11 6.66 -0.21
N ALA A 41 -13.48 5.60 0.30
CA ALA A 41 -12.13 5.69 0.88
C ALA A 41 -11.12 6.22 -0.14
N THR A 42 -10.21 7.09 0.33
CA THR A 42 -9.16 7.69 -0.48
C THR A 42 -7.79 7.29 0.02
N ASP A 43 -6.84 7.12 -0.92
CA ASP A 43 -5.43 6.85 -0.64
C ASP A 43 -4.58 8.06 -1.05
N GLY A 44 -3.99 8.76 -0.08
CA GLY A 44 -3.08 9.89 -0.31
C GLY A 44 -1.75 9.51 -0.99
N GLU A 45 -1.44 8.22 -1.04
CA GLU A 45 -0.18 7.69 -1.58
C GLU A 45 -0.26 7.27 -3.06
N ASN A 46 -1.42 7.41 -3.70
CA ASN A 46 -1.70 6.80 -5.00
C ASN A 46 -1.14 7.53 -6.24
N ARG A 47 -0.42 8.65 -6.07
CA ARG A 47 0.07 9.50 -7.18
C ARG A 47 0.96 8.78 -8.18
N VAL A 48 1.81 7.87 -7.69
CA VAL A 48 2.77 7.11 -8.51
C VAL A 48 2.31 5.69 -8.83
N GLN A 49 1.10 5.34 -8.39
CA GLN A 49 0.50 4.02 -8.56
C GLN A 49 -0.24 3.92 -9.91
N PRO A 50 -0.58 2.70 -10.37
CA PRO A 50 -1.34 2.53 -11.60
C PRO A 50 -2.73 3.20 -11.51
N PRO A 51 -3.34 3.59 -12.64
CA PRO A 51 -4.65 4.23 -12.65
C PRO A 51 -5.74 3.47 -11.91
N SER A 52 -5.69 2.13 -11.93
CA SER A 52 -6.62 1.26 -11.20
C SER A 52 -6.55 1.42 -9.67
N SER A 53 -5.42 1.87 -9.14
CA SER A 53 -5.25 2.14 -7.70
C SER A 53 -5.75 3.53 -7.29
N ARG A 54 -6.09 4.38 -8.25
CA ARG A 54 -6.51 5.77 -8.00
C ARG A 54 -8.01 5.94 -7.85
N VAL A 55 -8.76 4.85 -7.98
CA VAL A 55 -10.19 4.85 -7.73
C VAL A 55 -10.47 4.82 -6.23
N GLN A 56 -11.60 5.41 -5.82
CA GLN A 56 -12.03 5.37 -4.43
C GLN A 56 -12.47 3.97 -4.00
N GLY A 57 -12.44 3.74 -2.71
CA GLY A 57 -12.97 2.54 -2.08
C GLY A 57 -12.07 1.32 -2.16
N PRO A 58 -12.60 0.15 -1.77
CA PRO A 58 -11.83 -1.09 -1.61
C PRO A 58 -11.13 -1.55 -2.89
N ASP A 59 -11.64 -1.19 -4.07
CA ASP A 59 -11.04 -1.59 -5.36
C ASP A 59 -9.69 -0.89 -5.61
N GLY A 60 -9.57 0.37 -5.24
CA GLY A 60 -8.30 1.11 -5.34
C GLY A 60 -7.22 0.47 -4.45
N PHE A 61 -7.56 0.21 -3.19
CA PHE A 61 -6.63 -0.44 -2.25
C PHE A 61 -6.27 -1.86 -2.65
N TRP A 62 -7.22 -2.64 -3.17
CA TRP A 62 -6.94 -3.94 -3.75
C TRP A 62 -5.96 -3.87 -4.92
N SER A 63 -6.17 -2.92 -5.85
CA SER A 63 -5.25 -2.69 -6.97
C SER A 63 -3.84 -2.31 -6.50
N THR A 64 -3.72 -1.49 -5.45
CA THR A 64 -2.44 -1.17 -4.80
C THR A 64 -1.76 -2.41 -4.26
N ALA A 65 -2.51 -3.28 -3.55
CA ALA A 65 -1.98 -4.54 -3.03
C ALA A 65 -1.45 -5.44 -4.15
N GLN A 66 -2.19 -5.58 -5.24
CA GLN A 66 -1.76 -6.36 -6.40
C GLN A 66 -0.51 -5.77 -7.06
N TRP A 67 -0.44 -4.45 -7.23
CA TRP A 67 0.72 -3.76 -7.80
C TRP A 67 1.99 -3.98 -6.96
N LEU A 68 1.90 -3.90 -5.64
CA LEU A 68 3.02 -4.18 -4.74
C LEU A 68 3.44 -5.66 -4.83
N ARG A 69 2.49 -6.59 -4.74
CA ARG A 69 2.77 -8.04 -4.76
C ARG A 69 3.32 -8.52 -6.11
N ALA A 70 2.96 -7.86 -7.21
CA ALA A 70 3.50 -8.18 -8.52
C ALA A 70 5.01 -7.88 -8.64
N ALA A 71 5.53 -6.93 -7.88
CA ALA A 71 6.94 -6.52 -7.93
C ALA A 71 7.79 -7.11 -6.80
N PHE A 72 7.16 -7.37 -5.64
CA PHE A 72 7.87 -7.75 -4.42
C PHE A 72 7.35 -9.09 -3.88
N GLU A 73 8.22 -10.08 -3.83
CA GLU A 73 7.95 -11.39 -3.24
C GLU A 73 8.12 -11.34 -1.72
N GLY A 74 7.33 -12.17 -1.01
CA GLY A 74 7.42 -12.33 0.44
C GLY A 74 7.13 -11.04 1.22
N LEU A 75 6.23 -10.20 0.69
CA LEU A 75 5.77 -9.02 1.40
C LEU A 75 5.20 -9.40 2.76
N ARG A 76 5.61 -8.67 3.78
CA ARG A 76 5.07 -8.74 5.13
C ARG A 76 5.30 -7.43 5.85
N TYR A 77 4.49 -7.19 6.87
CA TYR A 77 4.61 -6.03 7.74
C TYR A 77 4.83 -6.47 9.19
N ASP A 78 5.90 -5.96 9.79
CA ASP A 78 6.16 -6.09 11.22
C ASP A 78 5.61 -4.82 11.89
N ILE A 79 4.53 -4.94 12.68
CA ILE A 79 3.90 -3.82 13.37
C ILE A 79 4.66 -3.54 14.67
N HIS A 80 5.03 -2.28 14.89
CA HIS A 80 5.79 -1.85 16.08
C HIS A 80 4.91 -1.11 17.08
N HIS A 81 4.13 -0.11 16.61
CA HIS A 81 3.30 0.72 17.45
C HIS A 81 1.97 1.01 16.77
N VAL A 82 0.91 1.04 17.57
CA VAL A 82 -0.43 1.47 17.15
C VAL A 82 -0.94 2.48 18.15
N ILE A 83 -1.38 3.63 17.67
CA ILE A 83 -1.97 4.71 18.47
C ILE A 83 -3.31 5.05 17.84
N ALA A 84 -4.36 5.06 18.63
CA ALA A 84 -5.68 5.50 18.21
C ALA A 84 -6.13 6.67 19.09
N ASP A 85 -6.64 7.72 18.43
CA ASP A 85 -7.20 8.90 19.08
C ASP A 85 -8.47 9.31 18.31
N GLY A 86 -9.62 9.01 18.88
CA GLY A 86 -10.92 9.21 18.25
C GLY A 86 -11.05 8.42 16.95
N ASP A 87 -11.21 9.13 15.83
CA ASP A 87 -11.32 8.59 14.47
C ASP A 87 -9.97 8.42 13.76
N LEU A 88 -8.87 8.83 14.39
CA LEU A 88 -7.52 8.78 13.82
C LEU A 88 -6.73 7.61 14.39
N VAL A 89 -6.12 6.81 13.50
CA VAL A 89 -5.22 5.73 13.89
C VAL A 89 -3.88 5.91 13.21
N ALA A 90 -2.80 5.83 13.99
CA ALA A 90 -1.43 5.79 13.49
C ALA A 90 -0.82 4.41 13.73
N VAL A 91 -0.19 3.84 12.71
CA VAL A 91 0.49 2.54 12.79
C VAL A 91 1.93 2.69 12.30
N ASN A 92 2.88 2.47 13.19
CA ASN A 92 4.29 2.38 12.80
C ASN A 92 4.65 0.92 12.51
N ALA A 93 5.24 0.69 11.34
CA ALA A 93 5.54 -0.65 10.85
C ALA A 93 6.83 -0.70 10.03
N THR A 94 7.35 -1.91 9.81
CA THR A 94 8.38 -2.16 8.79
C THR A 94 7.81 -3.06 7.72
N MET A 95 7.77 -2.56 6.47
CA MET A 95 7.48 -3.37 5.29
C MET A 95 8.73 -4.10 4.84
N ASN A 96 8.64 -5.42 4.70
CA ASN A 96 9.73 -6.27 4.24
C ASN A 96 9.33 -6.96 2.93
N GLY A 97 10.31 -7.24 2.07
CA GLY A 97 10.10 -7.97 0.84
C GLY A 97 11.38 -8.15 0.04
N ARG A 98 11.26 -8.78 -1.14
CA ARG A 98 12.35 -8.97 -2.11
C ARG A 98 11.88 -8.48 -3.48
N HIS A 99 12.64 -7.63 -4.14
CA HIS A 99 12.30 -7.09 -5.46
C HIS A 99 12.63 -8.11 -6.57
N THR A 100 11.65 -8.89 -6.99
CA THR A 100 11.80 -10.02 -7.91
C THR A 100 11.24 -9.79 -9.31
N ALA A 101 10.37 -8.78 -9.49
CA ALA A 101 9.79 -8.44 -10.78
C ALA A 101 9.85 -6.92 -11.06
N PRO A 102 9.65 -6.47 -12.32
CA PRO A 102 9.69 -5.04 -12.63
C PRO A 102 8.65 -4.25 -11.84
N TRP A 103 9.08 -3.15 -11.21
CA TRP A 103 8.18 -2.23 -10.53
C TRP A 103 7.99 -0.95 -11.36
N ALA A 104 6.81 -0.81 -11.95
CA ALA A 104 6.44 0.36 -12.74
C ALA A 104 5.81 1.42 -11.84
N VAL A 105 6.27 2.67 -11.97
CA VAL A 105 5.63 3.86 -11.40
C VAL A 105 5.05 4.71 -12.52
N TYR A 106 4.02 5.46 -12.20
CA TYR A 106 3.17 6.15 -13.18
C TYR A 106 3.18 7.65 -12.95
N ASP A 107 3.02 8.43 -14.02
CA ASP A 107 2.80 9.87 -13.96
C ASP A 107 1.33 10.21 -13.62
N GLU A 108 1.03 11.49 -13.44
CA GLU A 108 -0.33 11.95 -13.12
C GLU A 108 -1.35 11.60 -14.21
N ALA A 109 -0.92 11.49 -15.47
CA ALA A 109 -1.75 11.06 -16.60
C ALA A 109 -1.95 9.54 -16.67
N GLY A 110 -1.42 8.77 -15.71
CA GLY A 110 -1.54 7.31 -15.67
C GLY A 110 -0.62 6.58 -16.65
N ARG A 111 0.37 7.25 -17.23
CA ARG A 111 1.35 6.64 -18.15
C ARG A 111 2.55 6.16 -17.36
N VAL A 112 3.18 5.06 -17.81
CA VAL A 112 4.42 4.58 -17.21
C VAL A 112 5.51 5.67 -17.27
N ASP A 113 5.90 6.18 -16.09
CA ASP A 113 6.97 7.16 -15.95
C ASP A 113 8.32 6.48 -15.82
N THR A 114 8.48 5.59 -14.86
CA THR A 114 9.74 4.88 -14.59
C THR A 114 9.47 3.41 -14.32
N VAL A 115 10.41 2.54 -14.72
CA VAL A 115 10.38 1.12 -14.36
C VAL A 115 11.71 0.74 -13.72
N PHE A 116 11.62 0.25 -12.49
CA PHE A 116 12.75 -0.33 -11.77
C PHE A 116 12.85 -1.82 -12.12
N PRO A 117 13.90 -2.26 -12.83
CA PRO A 117 14.09 -3.67 -13.12
C PRO A 117 14.42 -4.45 -11.85
N PRO A 118 14.04 -5.75 -11.77
CA PRO A 118 14.26 -6.56 -10.58
C PRO A 118 15.75 -6.59 -10.20
N THR A 119 16.01 -6.44 -8.92
CA THR A 119 17.37 -6.48 -8.36
C THR A 119 17.65 -7.73 -7.57
N ASN A 120 16.62 -8.52 -7.26
CA ASN A 120 16.63 -9.70 -6.37
C ASN A 120 17.14 -9.39 -4.95
N LYS A 121 17.16 -8.11 -4.57
CA LYS A 121 17.55 -7.69 -3.24
C LYS A 121 16.36 -7.65 -2.30
N ALA A 122 16.59 -8.00 -1.04
CA ALA A 122 15.65 -7.79 0.04
C ALA A 122 15.72 -6.34 0.53
N PHE A 123 14.63 -5.88 1.14
CA PHE A 123 14.55 -4.58 1.80
C PHE A 123 13.70 -4.67 3.07
N ALA A 124 13.96 -3.73 3.97
CA ALA A 124 13.16 -3.44 5.14
C ALA A 124 12.95 -1.92 5.19
N MET A 125 11.72 -1.46 5.00
CA MET A 125 11.36 -0.04 4.92
C MET A 125 10.47 0.34 6.09
N THR A 126 10.94 1.25 6.94
CA THR A 126 10.13 1.80 8.02
C THR A 126 9.07 2.75 7.48
N GLN A 127 7.86 2.65 8.03
CA GLN A 127 6.70 3.41 7.60
C GLN A 127 5.87 3.83 8.81
N SER A 128 5.19 4.96 8.70
CA SER A 128 4.12 5.35 9.60
C SER A 128 2.88 5.60 8.77
N HIS A 129 1.89 4.72 8.91
CA HIS A 129 0.61 4.80 8.24
C HIS A 129 -0.39 5.54 9.12
N TRP A 130 -1.21 6.33 8.50
CA TRP A 130 -2.26 7.12 9.13
C TRP A 130 -3.59 6.77 8.48
N PHE A 131 -4.58 6.53 9.30
CA PHE A 131 -5.92 6.16 8.89
C PHE A 131 -6.94 7.06 9.57
N ARG A 132 -7.89 7.59 8.80
CA ARG A 132 -9.12 8.18 9.32
C ARG A 132 -10.23 7.16 9.19
N MET A 133 -11.01 7.03 10.26
CA MET A 133 -12.10 6.06 10.35
C MET A 133 -13.44 6.75 10.22
N ASP A 134 -14.39 6.10 9.54
CA ASP A 134 -15.79 6.48 9.50
C ASP A 134 -16.65 5.23 9.55
N GLY A 135 -17.63 5.19 10.49
CA GLY A 135 -18.53 4.06 10.66
C GLY A 135 -17.85 2.70 10.90
N GLY A 136 -16.61 2.70 11.44
CA GLY A 136 -15.82 1.49 11.66
C GLY A 136 -15.00 1.03 10.44
N GLN A 137 -14.98 1.81 9.36
CA GLN A 137 -14.20 1.56 8.14
C GLN A 137 -13.17 2.68 7.92
N ILE A 138 -12.14 2.39 7.15
CA ILE A 138 -11.13 3.37 6.73
C ILE A 138 -11.74 4.26 5.63
N ILE A 139 -11.77 5.59 5.83
CA ILE A 139 -12.21 6.58 4.84
C ILE A 139 -11.04 7.33 4.20
N GLU A 140 -9.92 7.47 4.91
CA GLU A 140 -8.69 8.07 4.37
C GLU A 140 -7.46 7.28 4.84
N HIS A 141 -6.47 7.18 3.97
CA HIS A 141 -5.16 6.63 4.28
C HIS A 141 -4.06 7.53 3.70
N TRP A 142 -2.98 7.72 4.46
CA TRP A 142 -1.70 8.29 3.99
C TRP A 142 -0.55 7.69 4.79
N ALA A 143 0.68 7.86 4.29
CA ALA A 143 1.86 7.32 4.96
C ALA A 143 3.09 8.22 4.83
N ASN A 144 3.99 8.11 5.80
CA ASN A 144 5.36 8.59 5.72
C ASN A 144 6.30 7.38 5.69
N ARG A 145 7.22 7.33 4.71
CA ARG A 145 8.05 6.15 4.44
C ARG A 145 9.50 6.52 4.25
N ASP A 146 10.40 5.62 4.65
CA ASP A 146 11.83 5.72 4.32
C ASP A 146 12.11 5.18 2.90
N ASP A 147 11.56 5.85 1.88
CA ASP A 147 11.75 5.48 0.48
C ASP A 147 13.24 5.53 0.06
N ILE A 148 14.02 6.46 0.61
CA ILE A 148 15.45 6.58 0.31
C ILE A 148 16.25 5.41 0.92
N GLY A 149 15.95 5.02 2.16
CA GLY A 149 16.57 3.85 2.77
C GLY A 149 16.26 2.58 1.99
N ALA A 150 15.01 2.37 1.59
CA ALA A 150 14.61 1.24 0.75
C ALA A 150 15.32 1.29 -0.62
N ALA A 151 15.37 2.44 -1.28
CA ALA A 151 16.04 2.62 -2.57
C ALA A 151 17.55 2.27 -2.51
N ARG A 152 18.22 2.60 -1.41
CA ARG A 152 19.63 2.22 -1.17
C ARG A 152 19.78 0.71 -1.02
N GLN A 153 18.93 0.07 -0.21
CA GLN A 153 18.93 -1.39 0.01
C GLN A 153 18.70 -2.13 -1.32
N LEU A 154 17.78 -1.64 -2.12
CA LEU A 154 17.46 -2.20 -3.44
C LEU A 154 18.52 -1.89 -4.51
N GLY A 155 19.46 -0.97 -4.24
CA GLY A 155 20.51 -0.56 -5.19
C GLY A 155 19.98 0.32 -6.32
N TRP A 156 18.90 1.05 -6.09
CA TRP A 156 18.38 2.06 -7.00
C TRP A 156 19.11 3.39 -6.87
N VAL A 157 19.68 3.66 -5.69
CA VAL A 157 20.40 4.89 -5.36
C VAL A 157 21.74 4.57 -4.67
N PRO A 158 22.87 5.17 -5.14
CA PRO A 158 23.02 5.93 -6.39
C PRO A 158 22.89 5.00 -7.62
N PRO A 159 22.26 5.45 -8.70
CA PRO A 159 22.09 4.61 -9.87
C PRO A 159 23.41 4.44 -10.61
N THR A 160 23.76 3.19 -10.95
CA THR A 160 24.92 2.92 -11.84
C THR A 160 24.52 3.12 -13.31
N PRO A 161 25.47 3.43 -14.24
CA PRO A 161 25.18 3.53 -15.66
C PRO A 161 24.48 2.28 -16.24
N ALA A 162 24.92 1.09 -15.83
CA ALA A 162 24.29 -0.18 -16.23
C ALA A 162 22.85 -0.29 -15.72
N PHE A 163 22.57 0.18 -14.49
CA PHE A 163 21.23 0.19 -13.95
C PHE A 163 20.30 1.17 -14.69
N LEU A 164 20.79 2.37 -15.03
CA LEU A 164 20.03 3.35 -15.81
C LEU A 164 19.67 2.82 -17.21
N LEU A 165 20.61 2.11 -17.88
CA LEU A 165 20.32 1.46 -19.15
C LEU A 165 19.22 0.40 -19.02
N ARG A 166 19.29 -0.45 -18.00
CA ARG A 166 18.26 -1.47 -17.71
C ARG A 166 16.89 -0.83 -17.43
N MET A 167 16.83 0.26 -16.67
CA MET A 167 15.60 1.03 -16.42
C MET A 167 15.01 1.55 -17.74
N SER A 168 15.82 2.15 -18.62
CA SER A 168 15.36 2.65 -19.91
C SER A 168 14.78 1.55 -20.78
N LEU A 169 15.41 0.38 -20.82
CA LEU A 169 14.92 -0.78 -21.57
C LEU A 169 13.61 -1.32 -20.97
N ALA A 170 13.52 -1.43 -19.64
CA ALA A 170 12.31 -1.88 -18.94
C ALA A 170 11.13 -0.92 -19.19
N LYS A 171 11.38 0.41 -19.11
CA LYS A 171 10.37 1.44 -19.43
C LYS A 171 9.84 1.31 -20.86
N ARG A 172 10.74 1.10 -21.85
CA ARG A 172 10.33 0.90 -23.25
C ARG A 172 9.44 -0.33 -23.43
N ARG A 173 9.75 -1.43 -22.74
CA ARG A 173 8.94 -2.67 -22.78
C ARG A 173 7.56 -2.45 -22.19
N ALA A 174 7.48 -1.86 -20.98
CA ALA A 174 6.22 -1.61 -20.28
C ALA A 174 5.28 -0.63 -21.01
N ARG A 175 5.80 0.25 -21.88
CA ARG A 175 4.98 1.17 -22.70
C ARG A 175 4.42 0.53 -23.97
N ARG A 176 4.84 -0.70 -24.29
CA ARG A 176 4.41 -1.44 -25.51
C ARG A 176 3.44 -2.58 -25.18
N SER A 177 3.32 -2.95 -23.92
CA SER A 177 2.33 -3.89 -23.37
C SER A 177 1.05 -3.16 -22.95
#